data_c5a0f72e559c28380c53c529b909ba43
#
_entry.id   c5a0f72e559c28380c53c529b909ba43
#
_cell.length_a   1.000
_cell.length_b   1.000
_cell.length_c   1.000
_cell.angle_alpha   90.00
_cell.angle_beta   90.00
_cell.angle_gamma   90.00
#
_symmetry.space_group_name_H-M   'P 1'
#
loop_
_entity.id
_entity.type
_entity.pdbx_description
1 polymer ?
#
loop_
_entity_poly.entity_id
_entity_poly.type
_entity_poly.pdbx_seq_one_letter_code
_entity_poly.pdbx_strand_id
1 'polypeptide(L)'
;MLFRSEPDNLDSYTRSRGALTAADAKAFARLLTARAHAAGMAIAQKNAAEFAPAGQSLGFDFAIAEECNVYHECGAYTKAYGARVFEIEYPDNGGVENYQAACEGRGKRISIVYRDRAVVPRGRSGYQFRGC
;
A
#
# COMPACT_ATOMS: atom_id res chain seq x y z
N MET A 1 -7.77 9.78 18.82
CA MET A 1 -7.72 9.76 17.35
C MET A 1 -6.36 9.18 16.98
N LEU A 2 -6.35 8.04 16.29
CA LEU A 2 -5.07 7.42 15.90
C LEU A 2 -4.60 8.07 14.61
N PHE A 3 -3.55 8.84 14.66
CA PHE A 3 -2.91 9.36 13.46
C PHE A 3 -2.15 8.23 12.76
N ARG A 4 -2.17 8.25 11.42
CA ARG A 4 -1.48 7.28 10.56
C ARG A 4 -0.61 8.01 9.57
N SER A 5 0.51 7.40 9.20
CA SER A 5 1.40 7.86 8.14
C SER A 5 1.62 6.74 7.13
N GLU A 6 1.85 7.12 5.88
CA GLU A 6 2.22 6.21 4.80
C GLU A 6 3.33 6.85 3.97
N PRO A 7 4.60 6.53 4.23
CA PRO A 7 5.70 7.03 3.41
C PRO A 7 5.64 6.41 2.03
N ASP A 8 5.53 7.24 1.00
CA ASP A 8 5.50 6.79 -0.38
C ASP A 8 6.89 6.62 -0.98
N ASN A 9 6.96 5.89 -2.09
CA ASN A 9 8.17 5.59 -2.85
C ASN A 9 9.28 4.90 -2.02
N LEU A 10 8.90 3.90 -1.21
CA LEU A 10 9.85 3.06 -0.47
C LEU A 10 10.85 2.35 -1.40
N ASP A 11 10.47 2.14 -2.66
CA ASP A 11 11.25 1.53 -3.73
C ASP A 11 12.11 2.52 -4.53
N SER A 12 12.25 3.79 -4.10
CA SER A 12 13.01 4.82 -4.85
C SER A 12 14.46 4.41 -5.13
N TYR A 13 15.03 3.50 -4.35
CA TYR A 13 16.36 2.94 -4.62
C TYR A 13 16.44 2.26 -5.99
N THR A 14 15.36 1.68 -6.50
CA THR A 14 15.34 1.02 -7.83
C THR A 14 15.56 2.00 -8.98
N ARG A 15 15.22 3.28 -8.76
CA ARG A 15 15.31 4.37 -9.73
C ARG A 15 16.46 5.34 -9.48
N SER A 16 17.26 5.08 -8.44
CA SER A 16 18.35 5.97 -7.98
C SER A 16 19.63 5.87 -8.82
N ARG A 17 19.67 5.00 -9.83
CA ARG A 17 20.88 4.70 -10.64
C ARG A 17 22.08 4.27 -9.77
N GLY A 18 21.80 3.51 -8.70
CA GLY A 18 22.82 3.02 -7.77
C GLY A 18 23.24 3.99 -6.67
N ALA A 19 22.63 5.19 -6.61
CA ALA A 19 22.90 6.14 -5.50
C ALA A 19 22.35 5.66 -4.16
N LEU A 20 21.30 4.84 -4.18
CA LEU A 20 20.68 4.21 -3.00
C LEU A 20 20.57 2.71 -3.21
N THR A 21 20.67 1.95 -2.14
CA THR A 21 20.47 0.50 -2.12
C THR A 21 19.18 0.12 -1.40
N ALA A 22 18.75 -1.12 -1.56
CA ALA A 22 17.65 -1.66 -0.76
C ALA A 22 17.95 -1.65 0.75
N ALA A 23 19.22 -1.78 1.13
CA ALA A 23 19.66 -1.70 2.52
C ALA A 23 19.47 -0.28 3.08
N ASP A 24 19.80 0.75 2.30
CA ASP A 24 19.58 2.16 2.67
C ASP A 24 18.09 2.47 2.83
N ALA A 25 17.26 2.00 1.89
CA ALA A 25 15.81 2.16 1.97
C ALA A 25 15.22 1.48 3.22
N LYS A 26 15.67 0.27 3.57
CA LYS A 26 15.28 -0.43 4.80
C LYS A 26 15.76 0.26 6.05
N ALA A 27 16.98 0.79 6.07
CA ALA A 27 17.50 1.56 7.18
C ALA A 27 16.67 2.84 7.41
N PHE A 28 16.35 3.54 6.32
CA PHE A 28 15.48 4.73 6.39
C PHE A 28 14.06 4.38 6.86
N ALA A 29 13.48 3.29 6.37
CA ALA A 29 12.17 2.80 6.84
C ALA A 29 12.14 2.59 8.36
N ARG A 30 13.20 1.98 8.96
CA ARG A 30 13.30 1.83 10.42
C ARG A 30 13.34 3.16 11.16
N LEU A 31 14.01 4.17 10.64
CA LEU A 31 14.01 5.51 11.23
C LEU A 31 12.61 6.13 11.21
N LEU A 32 11.89 6.02 10.09
CA LEU A 32 10.53 6.54 9.95
C LEU A 32 9.57 5.84 10.90
N THR A 33 9.59 4.51 10.95
CA THR A 33 8.69 3.73 11.80
C THR A 33 8.95 4.01 13.28
N ALA A 34 10.22 4.08 13.71
CA ALA A 34 10.58 4.45 15.08
C ALA A 34 10.07 5.86 15.45
N ARG A 35 10.17 6.82 14.54
CA ARG A 35 9.67 8.20 14.78
C ARG A 35 8.15 8.26 14.82
N ALA A 36 7.47 7.54 13.95
CA ALA A 36 6.01 7.46 13.96
C ALA A 36 5.51 6.86 15.27
N HIS A 37 6.08 5.74 15.70
CA HIS A 37 5.71 5.10 16.96
C HIS A 37 6.01 5.97 18.18
N ALA A 38 7.17 6.66 18.21
CA ALA A 38 7.49 7.61 19.27
C ALA A 38 6.49 8.77 19.37
N ALA A 39 5.83 9.10 18.24
CA ALA A 39 4.76 10.11 18.18
C ALA A 39 3.35 9.52 18.41
N GLY A 40 3.23 8.24 18.75
CA GLY A 40 1.95 7.55 18.93
C GLY A 40 1.17 7.32 17.65
N MET A 41 1.84 7.32 16.48
CA MET A 41 1.24 7.11 15.17
C MET A 41 1.47 5.68 14.69
N ALA A 42 0.47 5.12 13.99
CA ALA A 42 0.68 3.93 13.16
C ALA A 42 1.27 4.33 11.81
N ILE A 43 2.06 3.44 11.21
CA ILE A 43 2.72 3.69 9.92
C ILE A 43 2.57 2.51 8.98
N ALA A 44 2.19 2.80 7.72
CA ALA A 44 1.99 1.81 6.68
C ALA A 44 3.25 1.57 5.85
N GLN A 45 3.43 0.33 5.42
CA GLN A 45 4.19 0.06 4.21
C GLN A 45 3.34 0.45 2.99
N LYS A 46 3.77 1.42 2.21
CA LYS A 46 3.15 1.80 0.94
C LYS A 46 3.87 1.10 -0.20
N ASN A 47 3.17 0.22 -0.91
CA ASN A 47 3.73 -0.54 -2.03
C ASN A 47 5.05 -1.28 -1.69
N ALA A 48 5.94 -1.47 -2.67
CA ALA A 48 7.21 -2.18 -2.51
C ALA A 48 7.02 -3.62 -1.99
N ALA A 49 6.36 -4.46 -2.78
CA ALA A 49 5.99 -5.84 -2.41
C ALA A 49 7.20 -6.67 -1.95
N GLU A 50 8.39 -6.38 -2.47
CA GLU A 50 9.65 -7.03 -2.09
C GLU A 50 10.06 -6.73 -0.63
N PHE A 51 9.53 -5.69 -0.03
CA PHE A 51 9.76 -5.37 1.39
C PHE A 51 8.77 -6.07 2.31
N ALA A 52 7.64 -6.55 1.81
CA ALA A 52 6.58 -7.13 2.63
C ALA A 52 7.07 -8.26 3.57
N PRO A 53 7.96 -9.19 3.15
CA PRO A 53 8.47 -10.21 4.06
C PRO A 53 9.23 -9.66 5.28
N ALA A 54 9.82 -8.49 5.16
CA ALA A 54 10.53 -7.80 6.23
C ALA A 54 9.69 -6.69 6.89
N GLY A 55 8.50 -6.38 6.38
CA GLY A 55 7.74 -5.18 6.72
C GLY A 55 7.51 -5.00 8.21
N GLN A 56 7.07 -6.05 8.90
CA GLN A 56 6.87 -5.99 10.35
C GLN A 56 8.20 -5.80 11.12
N SER A 57 9.29 -6.43 10.68
CA SER A 57 10.61 -6.24 11.30
C SER A 57 11.21 -4.87 11.01
N LEU A 58 10.73 -4.18 9.98
CA LEU A 58 11.04 -2.78 9.70
C LEU A 58 10.20 -1.81 10.55
N GLY A 59 9.17 -2.31 11.25
CA GLY A 59 8.30 -1.54 12.12
C GLY A 59 7.00 -1.08 11.50
N PHE A 60 6.63 -1.52 10.30
CA PHE A 60 5.34 -1.18 9.69
C PHE A 60 4.18 -1.96 10.34
N ASP A 61 3.08 -1.27 10.62
CA ASP A 61 1.90 -1.80 11.30
C ASP A 61 0.91 -2.45 10.35
N PHE A 62 0.81 -1.95 9.13
CA PHE A 62 -0.13 -2.37 8.10
C PHE A 62 0.43 -2.06 6.70
N ALA A 63 -0.28 -2.45 5.65
CA ALA A 63 0.12 -2.14 4.27
C ALA A 63 -0.98 -1.38 3.52
N ILE A 64 -0.57 -0.49 2.63
CA ILE A 64 -1.38 0.09 1.57
C ILE A 64 -0.77 -0.37 0.25
N ALA A 65 -1.53 -1.15 -0.51
CA ALA A 65 -1.08 -1.78 -1.74
C ALA A 65 -1.92 -1.29 -2.92
N GLU A 66 -1.31 -0.48 -3.78
CA GLU A 66 -1.93 -0.03 -5.01
C GLU A 66 -1.69 -1.04 -6.12
N GLU A 67 -2.78 -1.38 -6.83
CA GLU A 67 -2.73 -2.21 -8.03
C GLU A 67 -2.15 -3.62 -7.81
N CYS A 68 -2.13 -4.09 -6.57
CA CYS A 68 -1.50 -5.36 -6.27
C CYS A 68 -2.21 -6.55 -6.94
N ASN A 69 -3.50 -6.42 -7.30
CA ASN A 69 -4.18 -7.46 -8.05
C ASN A 69 -3.71 -7.51 -9.51
N VAL A 70 -3.56 -6.36 -10.15
CA VAL A 70 -3.03 -6.27 -11.53
C VAL A 70 -1.62 -6.88 -11.62
N TYR A 71 -0.77 -6.59 -10.62
CA TYR A 71 0.62 -7.08 -10.61
C TYR A 71 0.80 -8.44 -9.93
N HIS A 72 -0.29 -9.06 -9.44
CA HIS A 72 -0.27 -10.35 -8.74
C HIS A 72 0.60 -10.36 -7.48
N GLU A 73 0.67 -9.25 -6.77
CA GLU A 73 1.54 -9.03 -5.60
C GLU A 73 0.79 -9.07 -4.27
N CYS A 74 -0.56 -9.05 -4.27
CA CYS A 74 -1.37 -8.97 -3.05
C CYS A 74 -1.04 -10.08 -2.04
N GLY A 75 -0.61 -11.24 -2.52
CA GLY A 75 -0.20 -12.36 -1.67
C GLY A 75 0.98 -12.04 -0.75
N ALA A 76 1.93 -11.21 -1.20
CA ALA A 76 3.06 -10.78 -0.39
C ALA A 76 2.59 -9.95 0.82
N TYR A 77 1.69 -9.00 0.59
CA TYR A 77 1.15 -8.14 1.65
C TYR A 77 0.25 -8.92 2.62
N THR A 78 -0.68 -9.75 2.11
CA THR A 78 -1.59 -10.50 2.97
C THR A 78 -0.87 -11.57 3.81
N LYS A 79 0.21 -12.14 3.30
CA LYS A 79 1.08 -13.04 4.06
C LYS A 79 1.79 -12.31 5.20
N ALA A 80 2.27 -11.09 4.97
CA ALA A 80 3.00 -10.31 5.95
C ALA A 80 2.09 -9.64 7.00
N TYR A 81 0.95 -9.09 6.57
CA TYR A 81 0.10 -8.23 7.42
C TYR A 81 -1.26 -8.83 7.75
N GLY A 82 -1.62 -9.98 7.19
CA GLY A 82 -2.93 -10.62 7.39
C GLY A 82 -4.07 -9.74 6.87
N ALA A 83 -5.03 -9.43 7.75
CA ALA A 83 -6.16 -8.55 7.43
C ALA A 83 -5.82 -7.05 7.42
N ARG A 84 -4.60 -6.68 7.83
CA ARG A 84 -4.17 -5.27 7.90
C ARG A 84 -3.58 -4.79 6.57
N VAL A 85 -4.31 -5.02 5.48
CA VAL A 85 -3.98 -4.58 4.14
C VAL A 85 -5.13 -3.74 3.59
N PHE A 86 -4.81 -2.61 3.01
CA PHE A 86 -5.74 -1.76 2.27
C PHE A 86 -5.30 -1.78 0.81
N GLU A 87 -6.10 -2.43 -0.03
CA GLU A 87 -5.85 -2.56 -1.46
C GLU A 87 -6.56 -1.43 -2.21
N ILE A 88 -5.88 -0.82 -3.15
CA ILE A 88 -6.45 0.23 -4.01
C ILE A 88 -6.25 -0.18 -5.46
N GLU A 89 -7.36 -0.29 -6.21
CA GLU A 89 -7.34 -0.58 -7.63
C GLU A 89 -7.89 0.62 -8.43
N TYR A 90 -7.36 0.84 -9.63
CA TYR A 90 -7.65 2.00 -10.44
C TYR A 90 -8.31 1.68 -11.77
N PRO A 91 -9.21 2.58 -12.30
CA PRO A 91 -9.89 2.38 -13.58
C PRO A 91 -8.96 2.29 -14.78
N ASP A 92 -7.86 3.04 -14.73
CA ASP A 92 -6.91 3.19 -15.83
C ASP A 92 -5.90 2.03 -15.94
N ASN A 93 -5.91 1.12 -14.96
CA ASN A 93 -5.09 -0.08 -14.99
C ASN A 93 -5.88 -1.27 -14.42
N GLY A 94 -6.30 -2.18 -15.28
CA GLY A 94 -7.10 -3.35 -14.93
C GLY A 94 -8.61 -3.11 -14.89
N GLY A 95 -9.07 -1.88 -14.70
CA GLY A 95 -10.49 -1.53 -14.78
C GLY A 95 -11.36 -2.14 -13.69
N VAL A 96 -12.67 -2.10 -13.92
CA VAL A 96 -13.67 -2.59 -12.96
C VAL A 96 -13.64 -4.10 -12.80
N GLU A 97 -13.31 -4.84 -13.84
CA GLU A 97 -13.21 -6.31 -13.82
C GLU A 97 -12.12 -6.77 -12.86
N ASN A 98 -10.96 -6.11 -12.90
CA ASN A 98 -9.85 -6.37 -11.98
C ASN A 98 -10.26 -6.11 -10.52
N TYR A 99 -10.94 -4.99 -10.26
CA TYR A 99 -11.46 -4.68 -8.93
C TYR A 99 -12.49 -5.74 -8.46
N GLN A 100 -13.40 -6.16 -9.32
CA GLN A 100 -14.39 -7.19 -8.99
C GLN A 100 -13.72 -8.51 -8.63
N ALA A 101 -12.73 -8.95 -9.43
CA ALA A 101 -11.94 -10.16 -9.13
C ALA A 101 -11.19 -10.04 -7.80
N ALA A 102 -10.63 -8.87 -7.50
CA ALA A 102 -10.00 -8.61 -6.20
C ALA A 102 -11.00 -8.76 -5.04
N CYS A 103 -12.19 -8.18 -5.17
CA CYS A 103 -13.26 -8.27 -4.16
C CYS A 103 -13.71 -9.72 -3.93
N GLU A 104 -13.95 -10.48 -5.00
CA GLU A 104 -14.32 -11.89 -4.92
C GLU A 104 -13.25 -12.72 -4.22
N GLY A 105 -12.00 -12.48 -4.54
CA GLY A 105 -10.87 -13.21 -3.98
C GLY A 105 -10.55 -12.85 -2.53
N ARG A 106 -10.64 -11.59 -2.15
CA ARG A 106 -10.09 -11.08 -0.88
C ARG A 106 -10.99 -10.13 -0.08
N GLY A 107 -12.06 -9.58 -0.66
CA GLY A 107 -12.88 -8.54 -0.02
C GLY A 107 -13.48 -8.91 1.34
N LYS A 108 -13.62 -10.22 1.65
CA LYS A 108 -14.05 -10.70 2.97
C LYS A 108 -12.93 -10.64 4.03
N ARG A 109 -11.70 -10.41 3.65
CA ARG A 109 -10.52 -10.47 4.53
C ARG A 109 -9.80 -9.16 4.68
N ILE A 110 -9.78 -8.35 3.62
CA ILE A 110 -9.11 -7.05 3.59
C ILE A 110 -10.03 -6.00 2.98
N SER A 111 -9.74 -4.74 3.20
CA SER A 111 -10.46 -3.62 2.60
C SER A 111 -9.92 -3.34 1.20
N ILE A 112 -10.81 -3.30 0.19
CA ILE A 112 -10.44 -3.03 -1.20
C ILE A 112 -11.24 -1.84 -1.69
N VAL A 113 -10.54 -0.87 -2.29
CA VAL A 113 -11.12 0.36 -2.82
C VAL A 113 -10.82 0.47 -4.31
N TYR A 114 -11.85 0.82 -5.10
CA TYR A 114 -11.72 1.24 -6.48
C TYR A 114 -11.85 2.75 -6.55
N ARG A 115 -10.83 3.42 -7.04
CA ARG A 115 -10.72 4.88 -6.96
C ARG A 115 -10.15 5.45 -8.26
N ASP A 116 -10.67 6.58 -8.72
CA ASP A 116 -10.01 7.34 -9.78
C ASP A 116 -8.62 7.80 -9.30
N ARG A 117 -7.60 7.63 -10.16
CA ARG A 117 -6.20 7.95 -9.81
C ARG A 117 -5.97 9.42 -9.49
N ALA A 118 -6.76 10.31 -10.11
CA ALA A 118 -6.68 11.74 -9.86
C ALA A 118 -7.29 12.17 -8.52
N VAL A 119 -7.90 11.23 -7.78
CA VAL A 119 -8.55 11.47 -6.48
C VAL A 119 -9.52 12.66 -6.56
N VAL A 120 -10.33 12.66 -7.62
CA VAL A 120 -11.30 13.72 -7.89
C VAL A 120 -12.27 13.88 -6.71
N PRO A 121 -12.60 15.11 -6.29
CA PRO A 121 -13.58 15.32 -5.22
C PRO A 121 -14.96 14.78 -5.58
N ARG A 122 -15.67 14.27 -4.57
CA ARG A 122 -17.05 13.77 -4.72
C ARG A 122 -17.94 14.85 -5.37
N GLY A 123 -18.72 14.43 -6.37
CA GLY A 123 -19.62 15.33 -7.12
C GLY A 123 -18.96 16.02 -8.33
N ARG A 124 -17.69 15.80 -8.58
CA ARG A 124 -17.01 16.27 -9.79
C ARG A 124 -16.97 15.19 -10.87
N SER A 125 -16.91 15.62 -12.13
CA SER A 125 -16.73 14.71 -13.26
C SER A 125 -15.44 13.89 -13.09
N GLY A 126 -15.50 12.59 -13.34
CA GLY A 126 -14.39 11.68 -13.17
C GLY A 126 -14.26 11.05 -11.78
N TYR A 127 -15.05 11.48 -10.78
CA TYR A 127 -15.09 10.85 -9.46
C TYR A 127 -15.52 9.39 -9.56
N GLN A 128 -14.71 8.50 -9.03
CA GLN A 128 -15.05 7.10 -8.83
C GLN A 128 -14.65 6.64 -7.42
N PHE A 129 -15.55 5.97 -6.76
CA PHE A 129 -15.29 5.36 -5.46
C PHE A 129 -16.23 4.18 -5.26
N ARG A 130 -15.67 3.00 -5.05
CA ARG A 130 -16.36 1.78 -4.63
C ARG A 130 -15.51 1.10 -3.58
N GLY A 131 -16.12 0.29 -2.72
CA GLY A 131 -15.41 -0.48 -1.71
C GLY A 131 -16.06 -1.84 -1.49
N CYS A 132 -15.26 -2.78 -1.14
CA CYS A 132 -15.70 -4.10 -0.68
C CYS A 132 -14.83 -4.59 0.49
#